data_8acd2464b770e28e3e9a332450197650
#
_entry.id   8acd2464b770e28e3e9a332450197650
#
_cell.length_a   1.000
_cell.length_b   1.000
_cell.length_c   1.000
_cell.angle_alpha   90.00
_cell.angle_beta   90.00
_cell.angle_gamma   90.00
#
_symmetry.space_group_name_H-M   'P 1'
#
loop_
_entity.id
_entity.type
_entity.pdbx_description
1 polymer ?
#
loop_
_entity_poly.entity_id
_entity_poly.type
_entity_poly.pdbx_seq_one_letter_code
_entity_poly.pdbx_strand_id
1 'polypeptide(L)'
;MLNFLLLICLVVLLNKFLTKKATVKTYSNKPHSINTNNTKMVQVIQSEAEFKTAISAANLVVVDFFAVWCGPCKMIAPMLEKFSNDYSNVSFYKVDVDQLPTVAQSNDVSSMPTILFFKNGEVVGKVIGANPGAIKQTIDKLA
;
A
#
# COMPACT_ATOMS: atom_id res chain seq x y z
N MET A 1 56.28 -26.45 15.14
CA MET A 1 55.06 -27.25 14.74
C MET A 1 53.89 -27.09 15.70
N LEU A 2 54.05 -26.51 16.88
CA LEU A 2 53.00 -26.31 17.87
C LEU A 2 52.05 -25.15 17.52
N ASN A 3 52.53 -24.14 16.75
CA ASN A 3 51.78 -22.93 16.42
C ASN A 3 50.71 -23.13 15.34
N PHE A 4 50.83 -24.16 14.47
CA PHE A 4 49.88 -24.42 13.39
C PHE A 4 48.59 -25.08 13.87
N LEU A 5 48.71 -25.98 14.86
CA LEU A 5 47.57 -26.63 15.50
C LEU A 5 46.71 -25.63 16.31
N LEU A 6 47.38 -24.68 16.98
CA LEU A 6 46.68 -23.64 17.73
C LEU A 6 45.85 -22.71 16.82
N LEU A 7 46.39 -22.38 15.65
CA LEU A 7 45.70 -21.55 14.65
C LEU A 7 44.46 -22.24 14.07
N ILE A 8 44.56 -23.53 13.80
CA ILE A 8 43.43 -24.35 13.31
C ILE A 8 42.35 -24.47 14.38
N CYS A 9 42.70 -24.68 15.66
CA CYS A 9 41.74 -24.68 16.75
C CYS A 9 41.03 -23.36 16.91
N LEU A 10 41.73 -22.22 16.74
CA LEU A 10 41.17 -20.89 16.85
C LEU A 10 40.16 -20.62 15.72
N VAL A 11 40.49 -21.02 14.49
CA VAL A 11 39.62 -20.86 13.31
C VAL A 11 38.37 -21.73 13.43
N VAL A 12 38.48 -22.95 13.95
CA VAL A 12 37.36 -23.87 14.16
C VAL A 12 36.42 -23.37 15.28
N LEU A 13 36.98 -22.76 16.34
CA LEU A 13 36.21 -22.16 17.42
C LEU A 13 35.50 -20.88 16.97
N LEU A 14 36.14 -20.03 16.16
CA LEU A 14 35.51 -18.84 15.57
C LEU A 14 34.36 -19.23 14.62
N ASN A 15 34.53 -20.27 13.81
CA ASN A 15 33.46 -20.77 12.92
C ASN A 15 32.24 -21.32 13.70
N LYS A 16 32.45 -21.92 14.88
CA LYS A 16 31.35 -22.37 15.72
C LYS A 16 30.58 -21.22 16.39
N PHE A 17 31.22 -20.06 16.58
CA PHE A 17 30.56 -18.89 17.15
C PHE A 17 29.75 -18.10 16.10
N LEU A 18 30.11 -18.18 14.81
CA LEU A 18 29.41 -17.48 13.73
C LEU A 18 28.16 -18.22 13.20
N THR A 19 27.93 -19.46 13.62
CA THR A 19 26.73 -20.21 13.21
C THR A 19 25.61 -20.21 14.27
N LYS A 20 25.51 -19.19 15.13
CA LYS A 20 24.23 -18.91 15.77
C LYS A 20 23.28 -18.37 14.71
N LYS A 21 22.65 -19.29 13.96
CA LYS A 21 21.46 -19.03 13.16
C LYS A 21 20.47 -18.27 14.04
N ALA A 22 20.33 -16.99 13.74
CA ALA A 22 19.13 -16.27 14.15
C ALA A 22 17.95 -17.03 13.56
N THR A 23 17.18 -17.70 14.41
CA THR A 23 15.89 -18.27 14.06
C THR A 23 14.97 -17.08 13.84
N VAL A 24 14.99 -16.57 12.61
CA VAL A 24 13.94 -15.67 12.13
C VAL A 24 12.68 -16.52 12.20
N LYS A 25 11.81 -16.23 13.16
CA LYS A 25 10.43 -16.72 13.13
C LYS A 25 9.84 -16.20 11.84
N THR A 26 9.82 -17.06 10.82
CA THR A 26 9.03 -16.86 9.62
C THR A 26 7.59 -16.77 10.09
N TYR A 27 7.07 -15.56 10.20
CA TYR A 27 5.64 -15.34 10.23
C TYR A 27 5.16 -15.84 8.87
N SER A 28 4.62 -17.05 8.90
CA SER A 28 3.89 -17.60 7.76
C SER A 28 2.67 -16.71 7.55
N ASN A 29 2.85 -15.66 6.74
CA ASN A 29 1.73 -15.04 6.07
C ASN A 29 1.17 -16.11 5.12
N LYS A 30 0.24 -16.91 5.66
CA LYS A 30 -0.66 -17.73 4.86
C LYS A 30 -1.24 -16.79 3.80
N PRO A 31 -1.01 -17.03 2.50
CA PRO A 31 -1.64 -16.22 1.47
C PRO A 31 -3.14 -16.35 1.72
N HIS A 32 -3.79 -15.22 1.99
CA HIS A 32 -5.24 -15.15 2.08
C HIS A 32 -5.76 -15.66 0.74
N SER A 33 -6.41 -16.82 0.78
CA SER A 33 -7.03 -17.47 -0.37
C SER A 33 -7.82 -16.42 -1.14
N ILE A 34 -7.37 -16.11 -2.36
CA ILE A 34 -8.08 -15.27 -3.30
C ILE A 34 -9.37 -16.02 -3.62
N ASN A 35 -10.45 -15.62 -2.96
CA ASN A 35 -11.77 -16.06 -3.32
C ASN A 35 -12.07 -15.44 -4.69
N THR A 36 -12.12 -16.28 -5.73
CA THR A 36 -12.35 -15.92 -7.12
C THR A 36 -13.82 -15.57 -7.39
N ASN A 37 -14.38 -14.71 -6.56
CA ASN A 37 -15.53 -13.91 -6.95
C ASN A 37 -14.97 -12.59 -7.48
N ASN A 38 -15.04 -12.38 -8.77
CA ASN A 38 -14.44 -11.30 -9.56
C ASN A 38 -15.04 -9.91 -9.24
N THR A 39 -15.17 -9.60 -7.95
CA THR A 39 -15.57 -8.28 -7.46
C THR A 39 -14.27 -7.57 -7.11
N LYS A 40 -13.85 -6.65 -7.96
CA LYS A 40 -12.67 -5.81 -7.73
C LYS A 40 -13.00 -4.88 -6.56
N MET A 41 -12.37 -5.10 -5.41
CA MET A 41 -12.62 -4.32 -4.19
C MET A 41 -11.59 -3.19 -4.07
N VAL A 42 -12.00 -2.08 -3.45
CA VAL A 42 -11.06 -1.02 -3.01
C VAL A 42 -10.16 -1.58 -1.90
N GLN A 43 -8.86 -1.66 -2.17
CA GLN A 43 -7.89 -2.26 -1.25
C GLN A 43 -7.41 -1.25 -0.21
N VAL A 44 -7.27 -1.69 1.04
CA VAL A 44 -6.70 -0.85 2.12
C VAL A 44 -5.19 -0.95 2.10
N ILE A 45 -4.51 0.18 1.99
CA ILE A 45 -3.06 0.27 2.11
C ILE A 45 -2.67 0.27 3.58
N GLN A 46 -1.76 -0.64 3.96
CA GLN A 46 -1.34 -0.89 5.34
C GLN A 46 0.02 -0.27 5.69
N SER A 47 0.81 0.15 4.70
CA SER A 47 2.15 0.69 4.92
C SER A 47 2.56 1.69 3.84
N GLU A 48 3.55 2.54 4.17
CA GLU A 48 4.16 3.47 3.22
C GLU A 48 4.83 2.74 2.03
N ALA A 49 5.45 1.58 2.27
CA ALA A 49 6.05 0.77 1.21
C ALA A 49 5.00 0.23 0.23
N GLU A 50 3.86 -0.23 0.75
CA GLU A 50 2.72 -0.66 -0.06
C GLU A 50 2.14 0.50 -0.87
N PHE A 51 2.01 1.69 -0.25
CA PHE A 51 1.56 2.89 -0.94
C PHE A 51 2.45 3.23 -2.14
N LYS A 52 3.77 3.30 -1.93
CA LYS A 52 4.75 3.56 -3.01
C LYS A 52 4.65 2.55 -4.13
N THR A 53 4.47 1.27 -3.79
CA THR A 53 4.29 0.20 -4.78
C THR A 53 2.99 0.37 -5.56
N ALA A 54 1.88 0.65 -4.87
CA ALA A 54 0.57 0.81 -5.49
C ALA A 54 0.53 1.97 -6.50
N ILE A 55 1.07 3.14 -6.14
CA ILE A 55 1.04 4.34 -7.00
C ILE A 55 2.02 4.27 -8.18
N SER A 56 3.04 3.41 -8.14
CA SER A 56 4.04 3.27 -9.21
C SER A 56 3.51 2.60 -10.48
N ALA A 57 2.27 2.11 -10.47
CA ALA A 57 1.65 1.45 -11.62
C ALA A 57 1.50 2.40 -12.82
N ALA A 58 1.65 1.85 -14.04
CA ALA A 58 1.50 2.61 -15.29
C ALA A 58 0.03 2.94 -15.60
N ASN A 59 -0.90 2.09 -15.16
CA ASN A 59 -2.34 2.37 -15.26
C ASN A 59 -2.78 3.43 -14.22
N LEU A 60 -3.98 3.99 -14.42
CA LEU A 60 -4.54 4.94 -13.47
C LEU A 60 -4.78 4.27 -12.10
N VAL A 61 -4.29 4.92 -11.05
CA VAL A 61 -4.49 4.52 -9.65
C VAL A 61 -5.29 5.61 -8.94
N VAL A 62 -6.37 5.23 -8.30
CA VAL A 62 -7.24 6.10 -7.50
C VAL A 62 -7.03 5.75 -6.03
N VAL A 63 -6.67 6.74 -5.21
CA VAL A 63 -6.46 6.57 -3.77
C VAL A 63 -7.39 7.48 -3.00
N ASP A 64 -8.26 6.90 -2.18
CA ASP A 64 -9.13 7.59 -1.23
C ASP A 64 -8.42 7.75 0.12
N PHE A 65 -8.12 8.98 0.47
CA PHE A 65 -7.63 9.35 1.81
C PHE A 65 -8.83 9.61 2.72
N PHE A 66 -9.03 8.72 3.68
CA PHE A 66 -10.19 8.73 4.56
C PHE A 66 -9.79 8.65 6.04
N ALA A 67 -10.76 8.88 6.93
CA ALA A 67 -10.64 8.55 8.35
C ALA A 67 -11.92 7.83 8.82
N VAL A 68 -11.80 6.97 9.82
CA VAL A 68 -12.93 6.17 10.34
C VAL A 68 -14.05 7.01 10.94
N TRP A 69 -13.74 8.19 11.45
CA TRP A 69 -14.69 9.14 12.02
C TRP A 69 -15.31 10.08 10.98
N CYS A 70 -14.83 10.08 9.75
CA CYS A 70 -15.26 10.98 8.67
C CYS A 70 -16.61 10.54 8.08
N GLY A 71 -17.67 11.28 8.35
CA GLY A 71 -19.02 11.02 7.82
C GLY A 71 -19.10 11.05 6.29
N PRO A 72 -18.60 12.12 5.61
CA PRO A 72 -18.59 12.20 4.14
C PRO A 72 -17.79 11.06 3.48
N CYS A 73 -16.70 10.56 4.13
CA CYS A 73 -15.93 9.42 3.63
C CYS A 73 -16.79 8.14 3.56
N LYS A 74 -17.62 7.92 4.58
CA LYS A 74 -18.56 6.78 4.61
C LYS A 74 -19.61 6.85 3.51
N MET A 75 -20.02 8.07 3.12
CA MET A 75 -21.00 8.25 2.04
C MET A 75 -20.41 7.97 0.66
N ILE A 76 -19.13 8.31 0.43
CA ILE A 76 -18.50 8.11 -0.88
C ILE A 76 -17.99 6.68 -1.09
N ALA A 77 -17.70 5.93 -0.01
CA ALA A 77 -17.12 4.59 -0.08
C ALA A 77 -17.90 3.62 -0.98
N PRO A 78 -19.24 3.49 -0.92
CA PRO A 78 -19.99 2.63 -1.83
C PRO A 78 -19.84 3.00 -3.31
N MET A 79 -19.67 4.30 -3.61
CA MET A 79 -19.47 4.77 -4.98
C MET A 79 -18.08 4.41 -5.50
N LEU A 80 -17.05 4.48 -4.65
CA LEU A 80 -15.70 4.04 -5.02
C LEU A 80 -15.64 2.54 -5.25
N GLU A 81 -16.34 1.74 -4.45
CA GLU A 81 -16.49 0.29 -4.70
C GLU A 81 -17.20 0.03 -6.05
N LYS A 82 -18.25 0.78 -6.35
CA LYS A 82 -18.92 0.69 -7.65
C LYS A 82 -17.95 1.03 -8.79
N PHE A 83 -17.22 2.14 -8.69
CA PHE A 83 -16.25 2.54 -9.71
C PHE A 83 -15.13 1.50 -9.88
N SER A 84 -14.67 0.86 -8.79
CA SER A 84 -13.66 -0.20 -8.89
C SER A 84 -14.14 -1.40 -9.72
N ASN A 85 -15.43 -1.67 -9.74
CA ASN A 85 -16.03 -2.71 -10.58
C ASN A 85 -16.27 -2.23 -12.02
N ASP A 86 -16.67 -0.96 -12.19
CA ASP A 86 -16.99 -0.39 -13.51
C ASP A 86 -15.72 -0.14 -14.36
N TYR A 87 -14.57 0.18 -13.73
CA TYR A 87 -13.31 0.51 -14.41
C TYR A 87 -12.24 -0.56 -14.21
N SER A 88 -12.25 -1.60 -15.04
CA SER A 88 -11.34 -2.76 -14.91
C SER A 88 -9.86 -2.43 -15.08
N ASN A 89 -9.54 -1.36 -15.84
CA ASN A 89 -8.18 -0.87 -16.10
C ASN A 89 -7.66 0.15 -15.06
N VAL A 90 -8.48 0.50 -14.05
CA VAL A 90 -8.13 1.44 -12.98
C VAL A 90 -7.96 0.68 -11.67
N SER A 91 -6.93 0.97 -10.91
CA SER A 91 -6.71 0.38 -9.58
C SER A 91 -7.25 1.33 -8.50
N PHE A 92 -7.94 0.78 -7.51
CA PHE A 92 -8.55 1.56 -6.43
C PHE A 92 -8.01 1.13 -5.08
N TYR A 93 -7.55 2.11 -4.32
CA TYR A 93 -7.01 1.94 -2.97
C TYR A 93 -7.60 2.97 -2.01
N LYS A 94 -7.47 2.70 -0.71
CA LYS A 94 -7.80 3.65 0.35
C LYS A 94 -6.73 3.67 1.42
N VAL A 95 -6.46 4.85 1.97
CA VAL A 95 -5.48 5.13 3.00
C VAL A 95 -6.19 5.76 4.19
N ASP A 96 -6.09 5.14 5.35
CA ASP A 96 -6.52 5.75 6.61
C ASP A 96 -5.45 6.76 7.06
N VAL A 97 -5.81 8.04 7.10
CA VAL A 97 -4.87 9.11 7.44
C VAL A 97 -4.40 9.07 8.89
N ASP A 98 -5.19 8.44 9.78
CA ASP A 98 -4.81 8.24 11.18
C ASP A 98 -3.80 7.10 11.34
N GLN A 99 -3.83 6.10 10.46
CA GLN A 99 -2.87 4.98 10.44
C GLN A 99 -1.59 5.31 9.68
N LEU A 100 -1.68 6.11 8.61
CA LEU A 100 -0.56 6.48 7.75
C LEU A 100 -0.42 8.01 7.62
N PRO A 101 -0.22 8.75 8.73
CA PRO A 101 -0.19 10.21 8.70
C PRO A 101 0.95 10.77 7.83
N THR A 102 2.10 10.09 7.78
CA THR A 102 3.23 10.48 6.93
C THR A 102 2.86 10.43 5.45
N VAL A 103 2.11 9.41 5.02
CA VAL A 103 1.63 9.29 3.63
C VAL A 103 0.66 10.41 3.30
N ALA A 104 -0.29 10.71 4.20
CA ALA A 104 -1.24 11.81 4.00
C ALA A 104 -0.53 13.16 3.90
N GLN A 105 0.41 13.43 4.80
CA GLN A 105 1.18 14.68 4.84
C GLN A 105 2.05 14.85 3.59
N SER A 106 2.74 13.79 3.14
CA SER A 106 3.60 13.82 1.95
C SER A 106 2.83 14.06 0.64
N ASN A 107 1.50 13.88 0.66
CA ASN A 107 0.62 14.09 -0.48
C ASN A 107 -0.30 15.32 -0.32
N ASP A 108 0.02 16.23 0.59
CA ASP A 108 -0.73 17.47 0.86
C ASP A 108 -2.22 17.20 1.12
N VAL A 109 -2.52 16.15 1.90
CA VAL A 109 -3.88 15.82 2.32
C VAL A 109 -4.17 16.50 3.66
N SER A 110 -5.04 17.51 3.64
CA SER A 110 -5.43 18.31 4.81
C SER A 110 -6.90 18.20 5.17
N SER A 111 -7.69 17.53 4.35
CA SER A 111 -9.12 17.33 4.57
C SER A 111 -9.59 16.00 4.01
N MET A 112 -10.63 15.40 4.60
CA MET A 112 -11.16 14.10 4.20
C MET A 112 -12.64 14.22 3.75
N PRO A 113 -13.06 13.43 2.73
CA PRO A 113 -12.18 12.63 1.86
C PRO A 113 -11.37 13.50 0.89
N THR A 114 -10.16 13.07 0.58
CA THR A 114 -9.40 13.58 -0.57
C THR A 114 -9.09 12.39 -1.47
N ILE A 115 -9.47 12.50 -2.74
CA ILE A 115 -9.22 11.47 -3.75
C ILE A 115 -8.06 11.93 -4.63
N LEU A 116 -6.96 11.20 -4.61
CA LEU A 116 -5.81 11.45 -5.48
C LEU A 116 -5.76 10.42 -6.61
N PHE A 117 -5.35 10.89 -7.77
CA PHE A 117 -5.18 10.10 -8.98
C PHE A 117 -3.71 10.06 -9.33
N PHE A 118 -3.16 8.86 -9.52
CA PHE A 118 -1.74 8.65 -9.81
C PHE A 118 -1.55 7.92 -11.13
N LYS A 119 -0.44 8.23 -11.81
CA LYS A 119 0.15 7.44 -12.90
C LYS A 119 1.66 7.46 -12.75
N ASN A 120 2.32 6.31 -12.81
CA ASN A 120 3.78 6.19 -12.68
C ASN A 120 4.36 6.87 -11.44
N GLY A 121 3.64 6.86 -10.32
CA GLY A 121 4.06 7.48 -9.06
C GLY A 121 3.75 8.98 -8.92
N GLU A 122 3.26 9.63 -9.96
CA GLU A 122 2.96 11.06 -9.95
C GLU A 122 1.47 11.35 -9.79
N VAL A 123 1.12 12.41 -9.07
CA VAL A 123 -0.25 12.89 -8.93
C VAL A 123 -0.69 13.56 -10.23
N VAL A 124 -1.67 12.98 -10.90
CA VAL A 124 -2.24 13.51 -12.17
C VAL A 124 -3.62 14.13 -11.98
N GLY A 125 -4.20 14.02 -10.79
CA GLY A 125 -5.49 14.65 -10.46
C GLY A 125 -5.79 14.62 -8.97
N LYS A 126 -6.67 15.52 -8.52
CA LYS A 126 -7.10 15.64 -7.12
C LYS A 126 -8.56 16.08 -7.07
N VAL A 127 -9.36 15.40 -6.25
CA VAL A 127 -10.73 15.81 -5.90
C VAL A 127 -10.83 15.85 -4.38
N ILE A 128 -11.27 16.99 -3.84
CA ILE A 128 -11.48 17.18 -2.40
C ILE A 128 -12.97 17.12 -2.12
N GLY A 129 -13.34 16.35 -1.08
CA GLY A 129 -14.72 16.15 -0.64
C GLY A 129 -15.44 15.02 -1.36
N ALA A 130 -16.59 14.62 -0.82
CA ALA A 130 -17.42 13.52 -1.31
C ALA A 130 -18.23 13.94 -2.55
N ASN A 131 -17.55 14.09 -3.69
CA ASN A 131 -18.16 14.47 -4.98
C ASN A 131 -18.00 13.34 -6.01
N PRO A 132 -18.94 12.38 -6.10
CA PRO A 132 -18.86 11.26 -7.02
C PRO A 132 -18.86 11.68 -8.49
N GLY A 133 -19.52 12.77 -8.84
CA GLY A 133 -19.55 13.28 -10.21
C GLY A 133 -18.17 13.77 -10.66
N ALA A 134 -17.48 14.56 -9.84
CA ALA A 134 -16.13 15.04 -10.14
C ALA A 134 -15.12 13.87 -10.18
N ILE A 135 -15.26 12.88 -9.29
CA ILE A 135 -14.42 11.69 -9.28
C ILE A 135 -14.60 10.92 -10.58
N LYS A 136 -15.85 10.61 -10.97
CA LYS A 136 -16.14 9.91 -12.23
C LYS A 136 -15.57 10.64 -13.44
N GLN A 137 -15.83 11.96 -13.54
CA GLN A 137 -15.33 12.77 -14.64
C GLN A 137 -13.78 12.74 -14.73
N THR A 138 -13.11 12.75 -13.58
CA THR A 138 -11.64 12.69 -13.53
C THR A 138 -11.15 11.32 -13.99
N ILE A 139 -11.80 10.22 -13.57
CA ILE A 139 -11.48 8.87 -14.05
C ILE A 139 -11.66 8.80 -15.57
N ASP A 140 -12.82 9.23 -16.10
CA ASP A 140 -13.12 9.18 -17.54
C ASP A 140 -12.10 9.93 -18.39
N LYS A 141 -11.53 11.02 -17.83
CA LYS A 141 -10.50 11.82 -18.51
C LYS A 141 -9.11 11.19 -18.48
N LEU A 142 -8.79 10.45 -17.41
CA LEU A 142 -7.43 9.98 -17.14
C LEU A 142 -7.23 8.46 -17.37
N ALA A 143 -8.28 7.65 -17.44
CA ALA A 143 -8.22 6.20 -17.60
C ALA A 143 -7.71 5.71 -18.96
#